data_391ad9d3fd6677d8a4dc92b314058491
#
_entry.id   391ad9d3fd6677d8a4dc92b314058491
#
_cell.length_a   1.000
_cell.length_b   1.000
_cell.length_c   1.000
_cell.angle_alpha   90.00
_cell.angle_beta   90.00
_cell.angle_gamma   90.00
#
_symmetry.space_group_name_H-M   'P 1'
#
loop_
_entity.id
_entity.type
_entity.pdbx_description
1 polymer ?
#
loop_
_entity_poly.entity_id
_entity_poly.type
_entity_poly.pdbx_seq_one_letter_code
_entity_poly.pdbx_strand_id
1 'polypeptide(L)'
;MRVPFIIPDGGGFVKLDAGWIFRYHGPDDEVMTMQYLCAPMEGVTGDLFRQAQRQTFPAADSYYTLFLSPTANRTFSPRELREIEPAHNAGIRVVPQLMGHCAEDFLWMAGQLADMGYDEVNFNLGCPSNTVTVKKKGAGLLTEPDLLRRFFDAVFAACPL
;
A
#
# COMPACT_ATOMS: atom_id res chain seq x y z
N MET A 1 -5.99 -8.95 -30.60
CA MET A 1 -6.08 -7.56 -31.06
C MET A 1 -4.94 -6.81 -30.39
N ARG A 2 -3.88 -6.43 -31.10
CA ARG A 2 -2.75 -5.69 -30.54
C ARG A 2 -3.07 -4.22 -30.61
N VAL A 3 -3.13 -3.54 -29.48
CA VAL A 3 -3.19 -2.08 -29.46
C VAL A 3 -1.77 -1.60 -29.15
N PRO A 4 -1.04 -1.02 -30.12
CA PRO A 4 0.23 -0.40 -29.83
C PRO A 4 -0.04 0.96 -29.15
N PHE A 5 0.30 1.09 -27.91
CA PHE A 5 0.45 2.40 -27.28
C PHE A 5 1.83 2.94 -27.66
N ILE A 6 1.86 3.91 -28.56
CA ILE A 6 3.09 4.65 -28.89
C ILE A 6 3.15 5.82 -27.92
N ILE A 7 4.15 5.79 -27.03
CA ILE A 7 4.54 6.97 -26.25
C ILE A 7 5.58 7.73 -27.08
N PRO A 8 5.38 9.03 -27.37
CA PRO A 8 6.40 9.84 -28.03
C PRO A 8 7.64 9.84 -27.13
N ASP A 9 8.82 9.62 -27.52
CA ASP A 9 10.09 9.69 -26.80
C ASP A 9 10.79 8.35 -26.46
N GLY A 10 10.55 7.28 -27.22
CA GLY A 10 11.44 6.12 -27.24
C GLY A 10 11.20 5.01 -26.20
N GLY A 11 10.08 5.04 -25.50
CA GLY A 11 9.66 3.93 -24.62
C GLY A 11 8.93 2.81 -25.39
N GLY A 12 9.10 1.56 -25.00
CA GLY A 12 8.45 0.40 -25.61
C GLY A 12 8.15 -0.71 -24.61
N PHE A 13 7.14 -1.54 -24.94
CA PHE A 13 6.85 -2.75 -24.18
C PHE A 13 7.74 -3.90 -24.66
N VAL A 14 8.42 -4.55 -23.72
CA VAL A 14 9.16 -5.78 -23.99
C VAL A 14 8.48 -6.93 -23.27
N LYS A 15 8.15 -7.99 -24.00
CA LYS A 15 7.62 -9.23 -23.42
C LYS A 15 8.77 -10.07 -22.91
N LEU A 16 8.77 -10.37 -21.61
CA LEU A 16 9.64 -11.37 -21.01
C LEU A 16 8.79 -12.60 -20.63
N ASP A 17 9.43 -13.71 -20.35
CA ASP A 17 8.76 -14.97 -19.97
C ASP A 17 7.88 -14.84 -18.72
N ALA A 18 8.11 -13.81 -17.88
CA ALA A 18 7.35 -13.51 -16.67
C ALA A 18 6.30 -12.40 -16.83
N GLY A 19 6.10 -11.83 -18.04
CA GLY A 19 5.13 -10.75 -18.25
C GLY A 19 5.62 -9.63 -19.17
N TRP A 20 4.89 -8.50 -19.16
CA TRP A 20 5.24 -7.31 -19.93
C TRP A 20 5.98 -6.32 -19.03
N ILE A 21 7.18 -5.88 -19.45
CA ILE A 21 7.91 -4.78 -18.82
C ILE A 21 7.87 -3.58 -19.75
N PHE A 22 7.47 -2.44 -19.22
CA PHE A 22 7.64 -1.16 -19.90
C PHE A 22 9.08 -0.69 -19.70
N ARG A 23 9.83 -0.52 -20.79
CA ARG A 23 11.17 0.08 -20.75
C ARG A 23 11.08 1.52 -21.27
N TYR A 24 11.47 2.45 -20.45
CA TYR A 24 11.75 3.83 -20.85
C TYR A 24 13.27 4.00 -20.84
N HIS A 25 13.84 4.44 -21.97
CA HIS A 25 15.22 4.86 -22.01
C HIS A 25 15.26 6.34 -21.69
N GLY A 26 15.70 6.68 -20.47
CA GLY A 26 16.05 8.05 -20.09
C GLY A 26 17.32 8.52 -20.81
N PRO A 27 17.63 9.81 -20.74
CA PRO A 27 18.82 10.39 -21.37
C PRO A 27 20.15 9.77 -20.92
N ASP A 28 20.16 8.99 -19.83
CA ASP A 28 21.34 8.36 -19.23
C ASP A 28 21.36 6.81 -19.37
N ASP A 29 20.59 6.23 -20.30
CA ASP A 29 20.46 4.77 -20.51
C ASP A 29 20.01 3.98 -19.26
N GLU A 30 19.44 4.62 -18.25
CA GLU A 30 18.85 3.95 -17.09
C GLU A 30 17.55 3.23 -17.47
N VAL A 31 17.54 1.92 -17.33
CA VAL A 31 16.35 1.09 -17.56
C VAL A 31 15.39 1.29 -16.40
N MET A 32 14.38 2.14 -16.57
CA MET A 32 13.28 2.23 -15.60
C MET A 32 12.37 1.00 -15.73
N THR A 33 12.29 0.22 -14.68
CA THR A 33 11.29 -0.86 -14.56
C THR A 33 10.00 -0.30 -13.99
N MET A 34 8.89 -0.48 -14.71
CA MET A 34 7.57 -0.10 -14.19
C MET A 34 7.10 -1.12 -13.15
N GLN A 35 6.70 -0.65 -11.98
CA GLN A 35 6.06 -1.46 -10.96
C GLN A 35 4.54 -1.34 -11.06
N TYR A 36 3.86 -2.46 -10.94
CA TYR A 36 2.40 -2.53 -10.88
C TYR A 36 1.97 -2.71 -9.43
N LEU A 37 1.30 -1.70 -8.88
CA LEU A 37 0.84 -1.68 -7.50
C LEU A 37 -0.69 -1.83 -7.47
N CYS A 38 -1.19 -2.83 -6.77
CA CYS A 38 -2.63 -3.02 -6.59
C CYS A 38 -3.11 -2.19 -5.40
N ALA A 39 -3.70 -1.02 -5.70
CA ALA A 39 -4.25 -0.12 -4.68
C ALA A 39 -5.47 -0.73 -3.96
N PRO A 40 -5.69 -0.41 -2.68
CA PRO A 40 -6.83 -0.90 -1.94
C PRO A 40 -8.12 -0.15 -2.29
N MET A 41 -9.23 -0.89 -2.36
CA MET A 41 -10.59 -0.35 -2.49
C MET A 41 -11.48 -0.97 -1.41
N GLU A 42 -11.99 -0.14 -0.51
CA GLU A 42 -12.84 -0.57 0.61
C GLU A 42 -14.02 -1.42 0.13
N GLY A 43 -14.22 -2.59 0.77
CA GLY A 43 -15.29 -3.53 0.42
C GLY A 43 -15.03 -4.40 -0.82
N VAL A 44 -13.93 -4.18 -1.56
CA VAL A 44 -13.64 -4.91 -2.80
C VAL A 44 -12.32 -5.68 -2.72
N THR A 45 -11.20 -5.01 -2.44
CA THR A 45 -9.86 -5.59 -2.59
C THR A 45 -9.33 -6.25 -1.31
N GLY A 46 -10.17 -7.03 -0.60
CA GLY A 46 -9.74 -7.83 0.54
C GLY A 46 -8.84 -9.00 0.15
N ASP A 47 -8.48 -9.82 1.14
CA ASP A 47 -7.62 -11.00 0.99
C ASP A 47 -8.04 -11.92 -0.16
N LEU A 48 -9.34 -12.24 -0.25
CA LEU A 48 -9.90 -13.10 -1.31
C LEU A 48 -9.72 -12.50 -2.71
N PHE A 49 -9.93 -11.18 -2.85
CA PHE A 49 -9.71 -10.51 -4.12
C PHE A 49 -8.24 -10.59 -4.55
N ARG A 50 -7.31 -10.30 -3.64
CA ARG A 50 -5.88 -10.34 -3.93
C ARG A 50 -5.44 -11.72 -4.42
N GLN A 51 -5.92 -12.78 -3.78
CA GLN A 51 -5.64 -14.16 -4.19
C GLN A 51 -6.29 -14.51 -5.55
N ALA A 52 -7.54 -14.11 -5.77
CA ALA A 52 -8.24 -14.36 -7.04
C ALA A 52 -7.58 -13.61 -8.20
N GLN A 53 -7.20 -12.33 -7.99
CA GLN A 53 -6.51 -11.52 -8.99
C GLN A 53 -5.18 -12.18 -9.40
N ARG A 54 -4.35 -12.58 -8.42
CA ARG A 54 -3.09 -13.26 -8.68
C ARG A 54 -3.26 -14.56 -9.47
N GLN A 55 -4.31 -15.33 -9.20
CA GLN A 55 -4.54 -16.60 -9.88
C GLN A 55 -5.06 -16.45 -11.31
N THR A 56 -5.74 -15.33 -11.59
CA THR A 56 -6.47 -15.12 -12.86
C THR A 56 -5.72 -14.20 -13.81
N PHE A 57 -4.95 -13.25 -13.30
CA PHE A 57 -4.23 -12.23 -14.06
C PHE A 57 -2.73 -12.24 -13.71
N PRO A 58 -1.89 -11.55 -14.51
CA PRO A 58 -0.52 -11.29 -14.09
C PRO A 58 -0.49 -10.65 -12.69
N ALA A 59 0.36 -11.18 -11.83
CA ALA A 59 0.49 -10.67 -10.46
C ALA A 59 0.95 -9.21 -10.47
N ALA A 60 0.42 -8.41 -9.55
CA ALA A 60 1.00 -7.12 -9.23
C ALA A 60 2.33 -7.31 -8.48
N ASP A 61 3.25 -6.34 -8.58
CA ASP A 61 4.50 -6.35 -7.82
C ASP A 61 4.26 -6.20 -6.33
N SER A 62 3.21 -5.46 -5.95
CA SER A 62 2.75 -5.34 -4.57
C SER A 62 1.24 -5.09 -4.48
N TYR A 63 0.64 -5.62 -3.43
CA TYR A 63 -0.77 -5.44 -3.09
C TYR A 63 -0.86 -4.69 -1.77
N TYR A 64 -1.73 -3.68 -1.70
CA TYR A 64 -1.98 -2.94 -0.48
C TYR A 64 -3.24 -3.46 0.22
N THR A 65 -3.18 -3.63 1.54
CA THR A 65 -4.37 -4.05 2.30
C THR A 65 -5.40 -2.94 2.39
N LEU A 66 -6.64 -3.28 2.72
CA LEU A 66 -7.57 -2.30 3.27
C LEU A 66 -6.94 -1.67 4.51
N PHE A 67 -7.25 -0.38 4.75
CA PHE A 67 -6.60 0.33 5.83
C PHE A 67 -6.92 -0.27 7.22
N LEU A 68 -5.89 -0.35 8.04
CA LEU A 68 -5.96 -0.72 9.45
C LEU A 68 -6.03 0.55 10.29
N SER A 69 -6.89 0.56 11.30
CA SER A 69 -6.99 1.67 12.24
C SER A 69 -6.98 1.12 13.67
N PRO A 70 -6.13 1.65 14.55
CA PRO A 70 -6.04 1.12 15.90
C PRO A 70 -7.36 1.33 16.65
N THR A 71 -7.74 0.35 17.45
CA THR A 71 -8.79 0.48 18.45
C THR A 71 -8.24 1.19 19.70
N ALA A 72 -9.14 1.68 20.56
CA ALA A 72 -8.73 2.29 21.84
C ALA A 72 -7.90 1.34 22.73
N ASN A 73 -8.07 0.04 22.57
CA ASN A 73 -7.33 -0.99 23.32
C ASN A 73 -6.06 -1.47 22.60
N ARG A 74 -5.67 -0.83 21.51
CA ARG A 74 -4.53 -1.26 20.67
C ARG A 74 -4.61 -2.74 20.27
N THR A 75 -5.71 -3.11 19.64
CA THR A 75 -5.92 -4.45 19.08
C THR A 75 -6.40 -4.34 17.66
N PHE A 76 -6.04 -5.29 16.81
CA PHE A 76 -6.65 -5.46 15.49
C PHE A 76 -7.99 -6.15 15.62
N SER A 77 -8.98 -5.70 14.86
CA SER A 77 -10.24 -6.41 14.73
C SER A 77 -10.06 -7.73 13.98
N PRO A 78 -10.99 -8.70 14.10
CA PRO A 78 -10.92 -9.95 13.33
C PRO A 78 -10.86 -9.73 11.81
N ARG A 79 -11.51 -8.66 11.31
CA ARG A 79 -11.44 -8.28 9.89
C ARG A 79 -10.03 -7.80 9.52
N GLU A 80 -9.42 -6.95 10.34
CA GLU A 80 -8.08 -6.44 10.09
C GLU A 80 -7.03 -7.55 10.19
N LEU A 81 -7.13 -8.44 11.17
CA LEU A 81 -6.26 -9.61 11.27
C LEU A 81 -6.32 -10.46 9.99
N ARG A 82 -7.51 -10.67 9.44
CA ARG A 82 -7.68 -11.42 8.20
C ARG A 82 -6.96 -10.77 7.01
N GLU A 83 -6.93 -9.43 6.95
CA GLU A 83 -6.24 -8.69 5.89
C GLU A 83 -4.70 -8.88 5.94
N ILE A 84 -4.15 -9.05 7.14
CA ILE A 84 -2.70 -9.10 7.38
C ILE A 84 -2.18 -10.48 7.76
N GLU A 85 -3.03 -11.50 7.92
CA GLU A 85 -2.60 -12.86 8.20
C GLU A 85 -1.69 -13.38 7.08
N PRO A 86 -0.43 -13.78 7.35
CA PRO A 86 0.48 -14.26 6.30
C PRO A 86 -0.08 -15.45 5.51
N ALA A 87 -0.87 -16.33 6.16
CA ALA A 87 -1.49 -17.48 5.50
C ALA A 87 -2.50 -17.06 4.41
N HIS A 88 -3.24 -15.96 4.62
CA HIS A 88 -4.18 -15.42 3.65
C HIS A 88 -3.50 -14.67 2.49
N ASN A 89 -2.25 -14.32 2.67
CA ASN A 89 -1.45 -13.54 1.71
C ASN A 89 -0.29 -14.35 1.11
N ALA A 90 -0.36 -15.68 1.21
CA ALA A 90 0.72 -16.56 0.76
C ALA A 90 1.06 -16.35 -0.72
N GLY A 91 2.35 -16.20 -1.01
CA GLY A 91 2.89 -16.11 -2.37
C GLY A 91 2.65 -14.79 -3.10
N ILE A 92 2.23 -13.74 -2.41
CA ILE A 92 2.14 -12.36 -2.92
C ILE A 92 2.87 -11.41 -1.97
N ARG A 93 3.44 -10.32 -2.51
CA ARG A 93 3.94 -9.21 -1.68
C ARG A 93 2.77 -8.34 -1.26
N VAL A 94 2.52 -8.27 0.04
CA VAL A 94 1.46 -7.43 0.61
C VAL A 94 2.08 -6.36 1.50
N VAL A 95 1.62 -5.13 1.32
CA VAL A 95 2.00 -3.97 2.12
C VAL A 95 0.79 -3.55 2.95
N PRO A 96 0.83 -3.67 4.28
CA PRO A 96 -0.25 -3.21 5.14
C PRO A 96 -0.42 -1.70 5.05
N GLN A 97 -1.67 -1.24 4.85
CA GLN A 97 -1.97 0.18 4.86
C GLN A 97 -2.52 0.60 6.22
N LEU A 98 -1.91 1.60 6.82
CA LEU A 98 -2.28 2.15 8.12
C LEU A 98 -3.00 3.49 7.97
N MET A 99 -3.98 3.76 8.82
CA MET A 99 -4.69 5.04 8.85
C MET A 99 -4.88 5.51 10.29
N GLY A 100 -4.38 6.70 10.59
CA GLY A 100 -4.46 7.30 11.92
C GLY A 100 -4.01 8.76 11.90
N HIS A 101 -3.85 9.35 13.08
CA HIS A 101 -3.25 10.66 13.28
C HIS A 101 -2.44 10.73 14.60
N CYS A 102 -2.38 9.63 15.34
CA CYS A 102 -1.60 9.46 16.55
C CYS A 102 -0.35 8.63 16.24
N ALA A 103 0.83 9.18 16.49
CA ALA A 103 2.10 8.54 16.17
C ALA A 103 2.33 7.28 17.03
N GLU A 104 1.97 7.31 18.31
CA GLU A 104 2.12 6.15 19.19
C GLU A 104 1.28 4.96 18.75
N ASP A 105 0.07 5.21 18.25
CA ASP A 105 -0.80 4.16 17.71
C ASP A 105 -0.26 3.60 16.40
N PHE A 106 0.28 4.48 15.54
CA PHE A 106 0.93 4.06 14.30
C PHE A 106 2.14 3.18 14.59
N LEU A 107 3.01 3.61 15.50
CA LEU A 107 4.23 2.88 15.89
C LEU A 107 3.90 1.53 16.54
N TRP A 108 2.83 1.48 17.35
CA TRP A 108 2.34 0.21 17.87
C TRP A 108 1.93 -0.75 16.73
N MET A 109 1.11 -0.29 15.76
CA MET A 109 0.71 -1.11 14.62
C MET A 109 1.91 -1.56 13.79
N ALA A 110 2.85 -0.66 13.50
CA ALA A 110 4.05 -0.97 12.75
C ALA A 110 4.90 -2.03 13.47
N GLY A 111 5.04 -1.95 14.79
CA GLY A 111 5.71 -2.97 15.61
C GLY A 111 5.05 -4.34 15.49
N GLN A 112 3.71 -4.40 15.64
CA GLN A 112 2.98 -5.67 15.48
C GLN A 112 3.15 -6.27 14.07
N LEU A 113 3.18 -5.42 13.05
CA LEU A 113 3.37 -5.87 11.66
C LEU A 113 4.81 -6.34 11.42
N ALA A 114 5.81 -5.67 12.00
CA ALA A 114 7.21 -6.15 11.98
C ALA A 114 7.35 -7.52 12.64
N ASP A 115 6.70 -7.75 13.79
CA ASP A 115 6.67 -9.05 14.48
C ASP A 115 6.00 -10.15 13.62
N MET A 116 5.06 -9.79 12.74
CA MET A 116 4.45 -10.69 11.77
C MET A 116 5.29 -10.92 10.50
N GLY A 117 6.44 -10.24 10.38
CA GLY A 117 7.37 -10.41 9.27
C GLY A 117 7.16 -9.45 8.09
N TYR A 118 6.37 -8.39 8.25
CA TYR A 118 6.28 -7.32 7.26
C TYR A 118 7.53 -6.43 7.32
N ASP A 119 7.97 -5.95 6.15
CA ASP A 119 9.14 -5.10 5.97
C ASP A 119 8.79 -3.67 5.52
N GLU A 120 7.50 -3.42 5.28
CA GLU A 120 7.00 -2.14 4.76
C GLU A 120 5.57 -1.90 5.26
N VAL A 121 5.23 -0.65 5.50
CA VAL A 121 3.86 -0.19 5.72
C VAL A 121 3.56 1.03 4.87
N ASN A 122 2.31 1.19 4.48
CA ASN A 122 1.81 2.35 3.75
C ASN A 122 0.94 3.21 4.66
N PHE A 123 1.03 4.53 4.54
CA PHE A 123 0.21 5.46 5.31
C PHE A 123 -0.88 6.10 4.45
N ASN A 124 -2.15 5.93 4.84
CA ASN A 124 -3.29 6.49 4.13
C ASN A 124 -3.50 7.97 4.48
N LEU A 125 -3.18 8.84 3.51
CA LEU A 125 -3.46 10.28 3.54
C LEU A 125 -4.48 10.70 2.46
N GLY A 126 -5.09 9.73 1.76
CA GLY A 126 -5.93 10.02 0.60
C GLY A 126 -7.42 9.78 0.78
N CYS A 127 -7.86 9.00 1.77
CA CYS A 127 -9.27 8.66 1.93
C CYS A 127 -10.13 9.92 2.19
N PRO A 128 -11.06 10.27 1.26
CA PRO A 128 -11.87 11.49 1.37
C PRO A 128 -13.19 11.26 2.10
N SER A 129 -13.46 10.06 2.60
CA SER A 129 -14.73 9.72 3.26
C SER A 129 -15.00 10.65 4.45
N ASN A 130 -16.20 11.20 4.54
CA ASN A 130 -16.60 12.08 5.65
C ASN A 130 -16.42 11.42 7.02
N THR A 131 -16.67 10.10 7.13
CA THR A 131 -16.49 9.35 8.38
C THR A 131 -15.02 9.26 8.82
N VAL A 132 -14.10 9.50 7.92
CA VAL A 132 -12.65 9.50 8.12
C VAL A 132 -12.13 10.92 8.32
N THR A 133 -12.49 11.84 7.43
CA THR A 133 -11.95 13.21 7.41
C THR A 133 -12.38 14.04 8.61
N VAL A 134 -13.63 13.91 9.09
CA VAL A 134 -14.09 14.57 10.32
C VAL A 134 -13.31 14.15 11.58
N LYS A 135 -12.66 12.99 11.53
CA LYS A 135 -11.78 12.49 12.58
C LYS A 135 -10.32 12.87 12.35
N LYS A 136 -10.03 13.77 11.42
CA LYS A 136 -8.67 14.19 11.03
C LYS A 136 -7.79 13.00 10.64
N LYS A 137 -8.36 12.03 9.93
CA LYS A 137 -7.67 10.86 9.35
C LYS A 137 -7.76 10.90 7.83
N GLY A 138 -6.96 10.09 7.14
CA GLY A 138 -6.91 10.09 5.68
C GLY A 138 -6.66 11.49 5.13
N ALA A 139 -7.41 11.93 4.12
CA ALA A 139 -7.30 13.27 3.55
C ALA A 139 -7.57 14.39 4.58
N GLY A 140 -8.35 14.13 5.64
CA GLY A 140 -8.61 15.10 6.70
C GLY A 140 -7.37 15.49 7.51
N LEU A 141 -6.33 14.66 7.57
CA LEU A 141 -5.09 15.01 8.27
C LEU A 141 -4.28 16.08 7.51
N LEU A 142 -4.48 16.22 6.21
CA LEU A 142 -3.82 17.24 5.39
C LEU A 142 -4.26 18.67 5.75
N THR A 143 -5.41 18.83 6.40
CA THR A 143 -5.87 20.14 6.90
C THR A 143 -5.19 20.58 8.19
N GLU A 144 -4.34 19.74 8.77
CA GLU A 144 -3.67 19.94 10.05
C GLU A 144 -2.13 19.84 9.89
N PRO A 145 -1.47 20.78 9.20
CA PRO A 145 -0.07 20.66 8.80
C PRO A 145 0.90 20.50 9.99
N ASP A 146 0.63 21.17 11.11
CA ASP A 146 1.47 21.04 12.30
C ASP A 146 1.32 19.69 13.00
N LEU A 147 0.09 19.13 13.01
CA LEU A 147 -0.15 17.78 13.51
C LEU A 147 0.55 16.76 12.61
N LEU A 148 0.41 16.90 11.29
CA LEU A 148 1.03 16.03 10.31
C LEU A 148 2.57 16.04 10.43
N ARG A 149 3.18 17.22 10.61
CA ARG A 149 4.63 17.34 10.81
C ARG A 149 5.07 16.58 12.07
N ARG A 150 4.45 16.88 13.24
CA ARG A 150 4.78 16.17 14.49
C ARG A 150 4.56 14.67 14.41
N PHE A 151 3.52 14.24 13.69
CA PHE A 151 3.28 12.83 13.43
C PHE A 151 4.45 12.19 12.68
N PHE A 152 4.88 12.77 11.56
CA PHE A 152 5.99 12.22 10.78
C PHE A 152 7.33 12.30 11.52
N ASP A 153 7.59 13.39 12.25
CA ASP A 153 8.82 13.51 13.04
C ASP A 153 8.92 12.35 14.05
N ALA A 154 7.82 12.02 14.73
CA ALA A 154 7.79 10.91 15.69
C ALA A 154 7.87 9.54 15.00
N VAL A 155 7.17 9.36 13.88
CA VAL A 155 7.16 8.08 13.15
C VAL A 155 8.56 7.80 12.57
N PHE A 156 9.17 8.75 11.88
CA PHE A 156 10.51 8.54 11.28
C PHE A 156 11.62 8.38 12.31
N ALA A 157 11.42 8.90 13.53
CA ALA A 157 12.39 8.69 14.61
C ALA A 157 12.36 7.29 15.22
N ALA A 158 11.25 6.54 15.11
CA ALA A 158 11.04 5.32 15.90
C ALA A 158 10.38 4.16 15.15
N CYS A 159 9.98 4.32 13.88
CA CYS A 159 9.34 3.25 13.12
C CYS A 159 10.34 2.10 12.86
N PRO A 160 9.96 0.84 13.13
CA PRO A 160 10.82 -0.31 12.89
C PRO A 160 10.83 -0.78 11.43
N LEU A 161 9.96 -0.21 10.56
CA LEU A 161 9.73 -0.58 9.16
C LEU A 161 10.08 0.56 8.22
#